data_46bb04c232edbe719360226f36e704bb
#
_entry.id   46bb04c232edbe719360226f36e704bb
#
_cell.length_a   1.000
_cell.length_b   1.000
_cell.length_c   1.000
_cell.angle_alpha   90.00
_cell.angle_beta   90.00
_cell.angle_gamma   90.00
#
_symmetry.space_group_name_H-M   'P 1'
#
loop_
_entity.id
_entity.type
_entity.pdbx_description
1 polymer ?
#
loop_
_entity_poly.entity_id
_entity_poly.type
_entity_poly.pdbx_seq_one_letter_code
_entity_poly.pdbx_strand_id
1 'polypeptide(L)'
;VATTLLGIGVLVFAKHPALKSISMISVIGIFSALLITFILQPLVFSFFVTSRVKKGQPPFEIKRLLHSILSFTYYGLGGFLLSIIGALLIKIIPFSKRRKIKAFHFVMSKFMQSVLMSYPSIRRKIINTQNETFEKPAIIIANHSSFLDILAIGMLSPKIIFLVSDWVYNSPIFGRGVRLAGFYPVSSGIDNGIEHLRAKVEQGFSLMVFPEGTRSVDNSIKRFHKGAFFLAEQFQLDIIPVVIHGYSEVLPKGDFVINGGSTTLEILKRITPDNKDFGKDYAARTKKVSAFFKGHYQKMRHNLEDQNYFKKMVLNSFDYKETEVIRAVGNDLNQNLGRYHKLNSYIDSKAKIFHYGNDYGQLDVLLSLQEPQRKIVSFVQNEEKRTVSKTNYILKKRNIHYLENKEDISQNNYDVVLISDENIGNVEEAAKLTDCIILINSANLKDSIIKLGFKVDGEEDQLIILRKDIR
;
A
#
# COMPACT_ATOMS: atom_id res chain seq x y z
N VAL A 1 16.61 -21.63 -38.39
CA VAL A 1 17.58 -21.96 -37.32
C VAL A 1 17.98 -23.44 -37.40
N ALA A 2 17.03 -24.41 -37.37
CA ALA A 2 17.38 -25.83 -37.45
C ALA A 2 18.14 -26.19 -38.77
N THR A 3 17.63 -25.69 -39.91
CA THR A 3 18.28 -25.86 -41.22
C THR A 3 19.66 -25.24 -41.28
N THR A 4 19.86 -24.06 -40.68
CA THR A 4 21.16 -23.39 -40.61
C THR A 4 22.14 -24.17 -39.72
N LEU A 5 21.66 -24.71 -38.60
CA LEU A 5 22.44 -25.52 -37.66
C LEU A 5 22.91 -26.84 -38.33
N LEU A 6 22.02 -27.49 -39.09
CA LEU A 6 22.35 -28.68 -39.86
C LEU A 6 23.35 -28.36 -40.97
N GLY A 7 23.11 -27.31 -41.77
CA GLY A 7 23.98 -26.94 -42.90
C GLY A 7 25.41 -26.56 -42.47
N ILE A 8 25.50 -25.73 -41.40
CA ILE A 8 26.83 -25.35 -40.87
C ILE A 8 27.42 -26.51 -40.05
N GLY A 9 26.58 -27.30 -39.32
CA GLY A 9 27.02 -28.44 -38.53
C GLY A 9 27.75 -29.52 -39.33
N VAL A 10 27.36 -29.77 -40.58
CA VAL A 10 28.04 -30.70 -41.45
C VAL A 10 29.50 -30.28 -41.71
N LEU A 11 29.78 -28.98 -41.75
CA LEU A 11 31.15 -28.47 -41.97
C LEU A 11 32.08 -28.72 -40.78
N VAL A 12 31.58 -29.12 -39.62
CA VAL A 12 32.41 -29.55 -38.47
C VAL A 12 33.24 -30.78 -38.82
N PHE A 13 32.73 -31.60 -39.72
CA PHE A 13 33.40 -32.81 -40.22
C PHE A 13 34.32 -32.55 -41.43
N ALA A 14 34.43 -31.29 -41.87
CA ALA A 14 35.30 -30.94 -43.00
C ALA A 14 36.80 -31.23 -42.67
N LYS A 15 37.57 -31.69 -43.67
CA LYS A 15 39.00 -31.94 -43.50
C LYS A 15 39.83 -30.65 -43.38
N HIS A 16 39.30 -29.54 -43.89
CA HIS A 16 40.01 -28.25 -43.89
C HIS A 16 39.88 -27.57 -42.50
N PRO A 17 41.03 -27.26 -41.82
CA PRO A 17 41.01 -26.73 -40.44
C PRO A 17 40.19 -25.41 -40.25
N ALA A 18 40.29 -24.48 -41.21
CA ALA A 18 39.58 -23.22 -41.18
C ALA A 18 38.03 -23.41 -41.24
N LEU A 19 37.55 -24.31 -42.12
CA LEU A 19 36.12 -24.61 -42.24
C LEU A 19 35.58 -25.25 -40.95
N LYS A 20 36.35 -26.13 -40.34
CA LYS A 20 36.02 -26.76 -39.07
C LYS A 20 35.91 -25.73 -37.94
N SER A 21 36.88 -24.82 -37.84
CA SER A 21 36.87 -23.77 -36.80
C SER A 21 35.70 -22.81 -36.98
N ILE A 22 35.43 -22.33 -38.20
CA ILE A 22 34.29 -21.44 -38.49
C ILE A 22 32.97 -22.14 -38.14
N SER A 23 32.83 -23.39 -38.55
CA SER A 23 31.63 -24.17 -38.27
C SER A 23 31.41 -24.37 -36.75
N MET A 24 32.44 -24.74 -36.01
CA MET A 24 32.34 -24.91 -34.55
C MET A 24 31.93 -23.61 -33.85
N ILE A 25 32.55 -22.46 -34.19
CA ILE A 25 32.20 -21.18 -33.63
C ILE A 25 30.72 -20.81 -33.94
N SER A 26 30.32 -21.05 -35.21
CA SER A 26 28.95 -20.76 -35.65
C SER A 26 27.91 -21.65 -34.94
N VAL A 27 28.16 -22.93 -34.79
CA VAL A 27 27.29 -23.88 -34.09
C VAL A 27 27.15 -23.49 -32.61
N ILE A 28 28.27 -23.18 -31.94
CA ILE A 28 28.27 -22.74 -30.55
C ILE A 28 27.49 -21.42 -30.43
N GLY A 29 27.69 -20.46 -31.34
CA GLY A 29 26.97 -19.19 -31.35
C GLY A 29 25.46 -19.36 -31.52
N ILE A 30 25.03 -20.19 -32.49
CA ILE A 30 23.62 -20.47 -32.72
C ILE A 30 22.99 -21.21 -31.50
N PHE A 31 23.69 -22.20 -30.96
CA PHE A 31 23.23 -22.95 -29.80
C PHE A 31 23.09 -22.03 -28.55
N SER A 32 24.09 -21.17 -28.33
CA SER A 32 24.04 -20.17 -27.27
C SER A 32 22.86 -19.20 -27.44
N ALA A 33 22.63 -18.73 -28.68
CA ALA A 33 21.48 -17.87 -28.97
C ALA A 33 20.13 -18.57 -28.69
N LEU A 34 20.03 -19.87 -29.06
CA LEU A 34 18.84 -20.69 -28.75
C LEU A 34 18.62 -20.83 -27.23
N LEU A 35 19.67 -21.15 -26.48
CA LEU A 35 19.59 -21.24 -25.01
C LEU A 35 19.14 -19.92 -24.38
N ILE A 36 19.73 -18.81 -24.84
CA ILE A 36 19.33 -17.48 -24.35
C ILE A 36 17.87 -17.22 -24.67
N THR A 37 17.46 -17.42 -25.93
CA THR A 37 16.10 -17.05 -26.37
C THR A 37 15.02 -17.93 -25.75
N PHE A 38 15.24 -19.26 -25.69
CA PHE A 38 14.17 -20.17 -25.24
C PHE A 38 14.22 -20.50 -23.75
N ILE A 39 15.34 -20.30 -23.06
CA ILE A 39 15.47 -20.61 -21.65
C ILE A 39 15.71 -19.35 -20.83
N LEU A 40 16.77 -18.59 -21.10
CA LEU A 40 17.16 -17.48 -20.26
C LEU A 40 16.17 -16.31 -20.35
N GLN A 41 15.80 -15.91 -21.58
CA GLN A 41 14.87 -14.79 -21.80
C GLN A 41 13.49 -15.00 -21.14
N PRO A 42 12.79 -16.16 -21.29
CA PRO A 42 11.55 -16.41 -20.60
C PRO A 42 11.68 -16.44 -19.07
N LEU A 43 12.77 -16.98 -18.55
CA LEU A 43 13.04 -16.99 -17.10
C LEU A 43 13.22 -15.58 -16.56
N VAL A 44 14.05 -14.77 -17.23
CA VAL A 44 14.29 -13.36 -16.87
C VAL A 44 12.99 -12.57 -16.99
N PHE A 45 12.23 -12.71 -18.08
CA PHE A 45 10.96 -12.03 -18.25
C PHE A 45 9.94 -12.47 -17.19
N SER A 46 9.86 -13.76 -16.89
CA SER A 46 8.99 -14.26 -15.83
C SER A 46 9.33 -13.68 -14.47
N PHE A 47 10.61 -13.57 -14.13
CA PHE A 47 11.08 -13.00 -12.88
C PHE A 47 10.75 -11.50 -12.79
N PHE A 48 11.13 -10.71 -13.80
CA PHE A 48 11.00 -9.26 -13.78
C PHE A 48 9.57 -8.76 -13.98
N VAL A 49 8.75 -9.48 -14.75
CA VAL A 49 7.42 -9.03 -15.19
C VAL A 49 6.31 -9.97 -14.72
N THR A 50 6.25 -11.20 -15.28
CA THR A 50 5.07 -12.07 -15.16
C THR A 50 4.74 -12.42 -13.70
N SER A 51 5.74 -12.81 -12.92
CA SER A 51 5.53 -13.19 -11.50
C SER A 51 5.04 -12.03 -10.65
N ARG A 52 5.45 -10.81 -10.98
CA ARG A 52 5.02 -9.58 -10.32
C ARG A 52 3.58 -9.23 -10.66
N VAL A 53 3.27 -9.19 -11.96
CA VAL A 53 1.93 -8.90 -12.48
C VAL A 53 0.89 -9.88 -11.93
N LYS A 54 1.19 -11.17 -11.88
CA LYS A 54 0.32 -12.19 -11.26
C LYS A 54 0.00 -11.91 -9.80
N LYS A 55 0.89 -11.23 -9.07
CA LYS A 55 0.70 -10.83 -7.66
C LYS A 55 0.07 -9.43 -7.51
N GLY A 56 -0.34 -8.79 -8.60
CA GLY A 56 -0.87 -7.42 -8.57
C GLY A 56 0.19 -6.39 -8.17
N GLN A 57 1.42 -6.60 -8.59
CA GLN A 57 2.56 -5.72 -8.32
C GLN A 57 3.13 -5.20 -9.64
N PRO A 58 3.67 -3.97 -9.68
CA PRO A 58 4.31 -3.46 -10.88
C PRO A 58 5.53 -4.31 -11.25
N PRO A 59 5.86 -4.48 -12.53
CA PRO A 59 7.11 -5.04 -12.96
C PRO A 59 8.31 -4.35 -12.33
N PHE A 60 9.47 -5.05 -12.26
CA PHE A 60 10.66 -4.45 -11.70
C PHE A 60 11.24 -3.37 -12.64
N GLU A 61 11.41 -2.19 -12.11
CA GLU A 61 12.31 -1.19 -12.68
C GLU A 61 13.68 -1.35 -12.03
N ILE A 62 14.74 -1.53 -12.83
CA ILE A 62 16.09 -1.84 -12.36
C ILE A 62 16.56 -0.83 -11.31
N LYS A 63 16.35 0.47 -11.56
CA LYS A 63 16.76 1.53 -10.63
C LYS A 63 16.07 1.39 -9.27
N ARG A 64 14.75 1.17 -9.25
CA ARG A 64 13.98 0.96 -8.01
C ARG A 64 14.40 -0.32 -7.29
N LEU A 65 14.65 -1.39 -8.06
CA LEU A 65 15.10 -2.67 -7.51
C LEU A 65 16.45 -2.54 -6.82
N LEU A 66 17.43 -1.93 -7.48
CA LEU A 66 18.77 -1.73 -6.91
C LEU A 66 18.73 -0.87 -5.63
N HIS A 67 17.98 0.23 -5.64
CA HIS A 67 17.82 1.05 -4.44
C HIS A 67 17.15 0.28 -3.30
N SER A 68 16.16 -0.54 -3.62
CA SER A 68 15.47 -1.36 -2.61
C SER A 68 16.43 -2.39 -2.01
N ILE A 69 17.20 -3.10 -2.85
CA ILE A 69 18.21 -4.06 -2.40
C ILE A 69 19.23 -3.36 -1.49
N LEU A 70 19.75 -2.21 -1.88
CA LEU A 70 20.71 -1.45 -1.07
C LEU A 70 20.11 -1.03 0.27
N SER A 71 18.87 -0.52 0.29
CA SER A 71 18.18 -0.12 1.52
C SER A 71 17.90 -1.31 2.44
N PHE A 72 17.46 -2.44 1.90
CA PHE A 72 17.24 -3.65 2.71
C PHE A 72 18.53 -4.28 3.19
N THR A 73 19.60 -4.24 2.38
CA THR A 73 20.94 -4.67 2.79
C THR A 73 21.47 -3.78 3.92
N TYR A 74 21.34 -2.47 3.79
CA TYR A 74 21.69 -1.52 4.85
C TYR A 74 20.91 -1.79 6.14
N TYR A 75 19.59 -1.99 6.04
CA TYR A 75 18.75 -2.33 7.19
C TYR A 75 19.13 -3.67 7.81
N GLY A 76 19.28 -4.73 7.00
CA GLY A 76 19.58 -6.09 7.48
C GLY A 76 20.99 -6.18 8.08
N LEU A 77 22.00 -5.74 7.34
CA LEU A 77 23.39 -5.79 7.78
C LEU A 77 23.64 -4.82 8.95
N GLY A 78 23.12 -3.60 8.85
CA GLY A 78 23.23 -2.61 9.92
C GLY A 78 22.55 -3.05 11.21
N GLY A 79 21.36 -3.62 11.13
CA GLY A 79 20.65 -4.20 12.28
C GLY A 79 21.35 -5.40 12.89
N PHE A 80 21.94 -6.27 12.06
CA PHE A 80 22.76 -7.39 12.51
C PHE A 80 24.01 -6.91 13.25
N LEU A 81 24.76 -5.99 12.66
CA LEU A 81 25.95 -5.39 13.28
C LEU A 81 25.59 -4.68 14.59
N LEU A 82 24.53 -3.87 14.58
CA LEU A 82 24.05 -3.19 15.79
C LEU A 82 23.69 -4.19 16.90
N SER A 83 23.07 -5.31 16.54
CA SER A 83 22.71 -6.37 17.50
C SER A 83 23.93 -7.05 18.13
N ILE A 84 24.96 -7.35 17.33
CA ILE A 84 26.19 -8.02 17.81
C ILE A 84 27.07 -7.03 18.57
N ILE A 85 27.37 -5.89 17.98
CA ILE A 85 28.25 -4.87 18.56
C ILE A 85 27.61 -4.33 19.84
N GLY A 86 26.30 -4.06 19.83
CA GLY A 86 25.57 -3.62 20.99
C GLY A 86 25.65 -4.62 22.15
N ALA A 87 25.44 -5.93 21.85
CA ALA A 87 25.56 -6.98 22.87
C ALA A 87 26.98 -7.10 23.43
N LEU A 88 28.01 -6.94 22.58
CA LEU A 88 29.41 -6.99 22.96
C LEU A 88 29.78 -5.78 23.84
N LEU A 89 29.44 -4.57 23.40
CA LEU A 89 29.73 -3.32 24.11
C LEU A 89 29.05 -3.27 25.49
N ILE A 90 27.81 -3.78 25.60
CA ILE A 90 27.13 -3.87 26.88
C ILE A 90 27.86 -4.80 27.88
N LYS A 91 28.57 -5.82 27.38
CA LYS A 91 29.38 -6.69 28.25
C LYS A 91 30.71 -6.05 28.65
N ILE A 92 31.41 -5.40 27.71
CA ILE A 92 32.81 -4.93 27.89
C ILE A 92 32.89 -3.57 28.59
N ILE A 93 32.02 -2.61 28.23
CA ILE A 93 32.14 -1.25 28.73
C ILE A 93 31.84 -1.17 30.25
N PRO A 94 32.65 -0.52 31.07
CA PRO A 94 32.50 -0.48 32.54
C PRO A 94 31.47 0.56 33.01
N PHE A 95 30.39 0.81 32.26
CA PHE A 95 29.30 1.69 32.69
C PHE A 95 28.15 0.91 33.32
N SER A 96 27.30 1.62 34.09
CA SER A 96 26.10 1.02 34.64
C SER A 96 25.18 0.45 33.53
N LYS A 97 24.56 -0.70 33.77
CA LYS A 97 23.65 -1.37 32.82
C LYS A 97 22.58 -0.42 32.29
N ARG A 98 22.05 0.48 33.15
CA ARG A 98 21.03 1.48 32.77
C ARG A 98 21.56 2.47 31.72
N ARG A 99 22.80 2.98 31.87
CA ARG A 99 23.42 3.90 30.90
C ARG A 99 23.66 3.21 29.56
N LYS A 100 24.18 1.99 29.60
CA LYS A 100 24.44 1.20 28.37
C LYS A 100 23.17 0.91 27.58
N ILE A 101 22.11 0.52 28.24
CA ILE A 101 20.82 0.26 27.59
C ILE A 101 20.24 1.55 26.99
N LYS A 102 20.30 2.70 27.69
CA LYS A 102 19.87 3.98 27.14
C LYS A 102 20.65 4.37 25.89
N ALA A 103 21.98 4.20 25.91
CA ALA A 103 22.83 4.47 24.74
C ALA A 103 22.46 3.53 23.58
N PHE A 104 22.22 2.26 23.83
CA PHE A 104 21.79 1.29 22.82
C PHE A 104 20.46 1.70 22.17
N HIS A 105 19.48 2.10 22.97
CA HIS A 105 18.19 2.60 22.44
C HIS A 105 18.36 3.88 21.61
N PHE A 106 19.24 4.78 22.03
CA PHE A 106 19.53 5.99 21.27
C PHE A 106 20.12 5.66 19.88
N VAL A 107 21.13 4.78 19.83
CA VAL A 107 21.74 4.34 18.57
C VAL A 107 20.72 3.61 17.70
N MET A 108 19.89 2.75 18.29
CA MET A 108 18.83 2.02 17.59
C MET A 108 17.79 2.97 16.98
N SER A 109 17.35 3.99 17.73
CA SER A 109 16.41 5.00 17.21
C SER A 109 17.01 5.80 16.05
N LYS A 110 18.29 6.20 16.16
CA LYS A 110 19.02 6.89 15.08
C LYS A 110 19.26 5.99 13.86
N PHE A 111 19.53 4.72 14.09
CA PHE A 111 19.63 3.74 13.01
C PHE A 111 18.30 3.58 12.27
N MET A 112 17.16 3.45 12.97
CA MET A 112 15.83 3.42 12.34
C MET A 112 15.56 4.69 11.52
N GLN A 113 15.95 5.85 12.03
CA GLN A 113 15.87 7.12 11.30
C GLN A 113 16.71 7.09 10.02
N SER A 114 17.97 6.65 10.10
CA SER A 114 18.88 6.59 8.95
C SER A 114 18.40 5.64 7.86
N VAL A 115 17.83 4.49 8.25
CA VAL A 115 17.22 3.54 7.29
C VAL A 115 16.07 4.19 6.54
N LEU A 116 15.16 4.87 7.23
CA LEU A 116 14.09 5.61 6.56
C LEU A 116 14.62 6.70 5.63
N MET A 117 15.73 7.33 5.97
CA MET A 117 16.37 8.38 5.16
C MET A 117 17.20 7.83 4.00
N SER A 118 17.49 6.54 3.96
CA SER A 118 18.31 5.91 2.91
C SER A 118 17.67 5.93 1.51
N TYR A 119 16.37 6.23 1.42
CA TYR A 119 15.66 6.31 0.15
C TYR A 119 15.24 7.76 -0.17
N PRO A 120 15.97 8.46 -1.06
CA PRO A 120 15.77 9.91 -1.29
C PRO A 120 14.44 10.26 -1.98
N SER A 121 13.84 9.32 -2.72
CA SER A 121 12.57 9.55 -3.42
C SER A 121 11.32 9.54 -2.52
N ILE A 122 11.49 9.44 -1.19
CA ILE A 122 10.39 9.50 -0.24
C ILE A 122 10.39 10.87 0.44
N ARG A 123 9.30 11.62 0.28
CA ARG A 123 9.05 12.84 1.05
C ARG A 123 8.43 12.46 2.39
N ARG A 124 9.03 12.94 3.49
CA ARG A 124 8.59 12.60 4.85
C ARG A 124 8.12 13.84 5.56
N LYS A 125 6.94 13.73 6.20
CA LYS A 125 6.37 14.80 7.03
C LYS A 125 6.05 14.23 8.41
N ILE A 126 6.45 14.92 9.47
CA ILE A 126 6.03 14.64 10.84
C ILE A 126 5.27 15.84 11.32
N ILE A 127 4.04 15.60 11.76
CA ILE A 127 3.14 16.61 12.34
C ILE A 127 3.09 16.35 13.84
N ASN A 128 3.61 17.28 14.62
CA ASN A 128 3.63 17.22 16.09
C ASN A 128 3.16 18.56 16.65
N THR A 129 1.90 18.87 16.44
CA THR A 129 1.31 20.15 16.89
C THR A 129 1.22 20.28 18.40
N GLN A 130 1.28 19.15 19.12
CA GLN A 130 1.21 19.10 20.57
C GLN A 130 2.58 19.21 21.26
N ASN A 131 3.66 19.33 20.48
CA ASN A 131 5.04 19.31 20.98
C ASN A 131 5.35 18.10 21.88
N GLU A 132 4.83 16.93 21.49
CA GLU A 132 5.05 15.69 22.24
C GLU A 132 6.55 15.32 22.22
N THR A 133 7.12 15.13 23.41
CA THR A 133 8.54 14.81 23.61
C THR A 133 8.80 13.36 23.98
N PHE A 134 7.76 12.59 24.30
CA PHE A 134 7.83 11.21 24.80
C PHE A 134 8.65 11.06 26.09
N GLU A 135 8.82 12.12 26.86
CA GLU A 135 9.52 12.06 28.14
C GLU A 135 8.68 11.37 29.22
N LYS A 136 7.37 11.62 29.26
CA LYS A 136 6.43 10.92 30.13
C LYS A 136 6.00 9.61 29.47
N PRO A 137 6.18 8.46 30.11
CA PRO A 137 5.72 7.15 29.58
C PRO A 137 4.25 7.17 29.16
N ALA A 138 3.94 6.45 28.10
CA ALA A 138 2.59 6.31 27.56
C ALA A 138 2.44 4.99 26.82
N ILE A 139 1.20 4.61 26.51
CA ILE A 139 0.90 3.61 25.48
C ILE A 139 0.77 4.34 24.13
N ILE A 140 1.70 4.08 23.22
CA ILE A 140 1.64 4.60 21.87
C ILE A 140 0.85 3.61 21.01
N ILE A 141 -0.17 4.09 20.29
CA ILE A 141 -0.93 3.29 19.35
C ILE A 141 -0.81 3.90 17.96
N ALA A 142 -0.66 3.05 16.93
CA ALA A 142 -0.67 3.49 15.54
C ALA A 142 -1.40 2.49 14.64
N ASN A 143 -1.87 2.95 13.48
CA ASN A 143 -2.31 2.05 12.41
C ASN A 143 -1.11 1.34 11.78
N HIS A 144 -1.36 0.16 11.18
CA HIS A 144 -0.30 -0.69 10.66
C HIS A 144 -0.56 -1.11 9.21
N SER A 145 0.22 -0.58 8.28
CA SER A 145 0.04 -0.82 6.85
C SER A 145 1.33 -1.26 6.14
N SER A 146 2.49 -0.91 6.71
CA SER A 146 3.79 -1.15 6.10
C SER A 146 4.78 -1.74 7.11
N PHE A 147 5.85 -2.35 6.59
CA PHE A 147 7.01 -2.70 7.40
C PHE A 147 7.74 -1.45 7.93
N LEU A 148 7.67 -0.37 7.19
CA LEU A 148 8.32 0.89 7.55
C LEU A 148 7.68 1.59 8.77
N ASP A 149 6.46 1.21 9.17
CA ASP A 149 5.75 1.82 10.30
C ASP A 149 6.53 1.68 11.62
N ILE A 150 7.17 0.50 11.83
CA ILE A 150 8.00 0.25 13.01
C ILE A 150 9.18 1.22 13.06
N LEU A 151 9.84 1.43 11.92
CA LEU A 151 10.97 2.36 11.81
C LEU A 151 10.52 3.80 12.03
N ALA A 152 9.34 4.17 11.50
CA ALA A 152 8.75 5.49 11.63
C ALA A 152 8.41 5.85 13.09
N ILE A 153 7.88 4.90 13.84
CA ILE A 153 7.63 5.12 15.27
C ILE A 153 8.94 5.08 16.08
N GLY A 154 9.83 4.12 15.79
CA GLY A 154 11.07 3.96 16.53
C GLY A 154 12.06 5.12 16.40
N MET A 155 11.97 5.91 15.33
CA MET A 155 12.79 7.11 15.17
C MET A 155 12.31 8.29 16.03
N LEU A 156 11.06 8.28 16.53
CA LEU A 156 10.47 9.41 17.26
C LEU A 156 11.14 9.62 18.62
N SER A 157 11.46 8.52 19.31
CA SER A 157 12.11 8.60 20.62
C SER A 157 12.91 7.32 20.93
N PRO A 158 14.07 7.43 21.58
CA PRO A 158 14.80 6.28 22.10
C PRO A 158 14.11 5.62 23.31
N LYS A 159 13.03 6.20 23.83
CA LYS A 159 12.30 5.70 25.00
C LYS A 159 11.07 4.88 24.60
N ILE A 160 11.10 4.18 23.46
CA ILE A 160 9.99 3.37 22.97
C ILE A 160 10.37 1.88 22.97
N ILE A 161 9.53 1.08 23.57
CA ILE A 161 9.59 -0.40 23.54
C ILE A 161 8.43 -0.93 22.73
N PHE A 162 8.73 -1.79 21.75
CA PHE A 162 7.72 -2.40 20.91
C PHE A 162 7.24 -3.74 21.46
N LEU A 163 5.93 -3.94 21.38
CA LEU A 163 5.35 -5.27 21.45
C LEU A 163 5.43 -5.88 20.04
N VAL A 164 6.20 -6.95 19.90
CA VAL A 164 6.58 -7.52 18.60
C VAL A 164 6.03 -8.94 18.41
N SER A 165 5.94 -9.37 17.17
CA SER A 165 5.63 -10.75 16.82
C SER A 165 6.84 -11.68 17.05
N ASP A 166 6.57 -12.99 17.23
CA ASP A 166 7.61 -14.00 17.51
C ASP A 166 8.69 -14.08 16.47
N TRP A 167 8.35 -13.94 15.19
CA TRP A 167 9.34 -14.01 14.13
C TRP A 167 10.37 -12.87 14.22
N VAL A 168 9.97 -11.68 14.71
CA VAL A 168 10.89 -10.57 14.97
C VAL A 168 11.74 -10.85 16.20
N TYR A 169 11.10 -11.31 17.28
CA TYR A 169 11.75 -11.62 18.56
C TYR A 169 12.80 -12.74 18.42
N ASN A 170 12.49 -13.75 17.61
CA ASN A 170 13.35 -14.90 17.35
C ASN A 170 14.21 -14.77 16.08
N SER A 171 14.18 -13.61 15.41
CA SER A 171 14.93 -13.37 14.20
C SER A 171 16.43 -13.60 14.41
N PRO A 172 17.12 -14.34 13.53
CA PRO A 172 18.58 -14.50 13.62
C PRO A 172 19.33 -13.18 13.42
N ILE A 173 18.74 -12.23 12.68
CA ILE A 173 19.32 -10.92 12.36
C ILE A 173 19.07 -9.93 13.50
N PHE A 174 17.82 -9.78 13.92
CA PHE A 174 17.39 -8.72 14.83
C PHE A 174 17.13 -9.20 16.27
N GLY A 175 16.86 -10.48 16.47
CA GLY A 175 16.35 -11.00 17.73
C GLY A 175 17.24 -10.71 18.95
N ARG A 176 18.57 -10.71 18.79
CA ARG A 176 19.49 -10.32 19.88
C ARG A 176 19.30 -8.86 20.26
N GLY A 177 19.25 -7.96 19.27
CA GLY A 177 19.03 -6.52 19.49
C GLY A 177 17.65 -6.25 20.09
N VAL A 178 16.61 -6.91 19.60
CA VAL A 178 15.23 -6.83 20.09
C VAL A 178 15.13 -7.23 21.56
N ARG A 179 15.72 -8.36 21.93
CA ARG A 179 15.77 -8.82 23.34
C ARG A 179 16.61 -7.89 24.23
N LEU A 180 17.73 -7.39 23.70
CA LEU A 180 18.58 -6.46 24.40
C LEU A 180 17.88 -5.12 24.68
N ALA A 181 17.08 -4.64 23.72
CA ALA A 181 16.22 -3.48 23.86
C ALA A 181 15.06 -3.73 24.85
N GLY A 182 14.80 -4.97 25.25
CA GLY A 182 13.70 -5.32 26.14
C GLY A 182 12.33 -5.28 25.48
N PHE A 183 12.25 -5.46 24.16
CA PHE A 183 10.99 -5.63 23.46
C PHE A 183 10.29 -6.91 23.92
N TYR A 184 8.98 -6.95 23.80
CA TYR A 184 8.18 -8.03 24.33
C TYR A 184 7.43 -8.79 23.22
N PRO A 185 7.47 -10.14 23.17
CA PRO A 185 6.74 -10.93 22.19
C PRO A 185 5.25 -11.05 22.58
N VAL A 186 4.36 -10.65 21.67
CA VAL A 186 2.90 -10.60 21.94
C VAL A 186 2.31 -11.98 22.20
N SER A 187 2.84 -13.04 21.59
CA SER A 187 2.37 -14.42 21.75
C SER A 187 2.56 -14.99 23.15
N SER A 188 3.52 -14.45 23.93
CA SER A 188 3.70 -14.85 25.32
C SER A 188 2.55 -14.47 26.24
N GLY A 189 1.54 -13.77 25.69
CA GLY A 189 0.39 -13.25 26.44
C GLY A 189 0.73 -11.97 27.22
N ILE A 190 -0.24 -11.08 27.31
CA ILE A 190 -0.06 -9.81 28.03
C ILE A 190 0.08 -10.08 29.53
N ASP A 191 -0.70 -11.01 30.07
CA ASP A 191 -0.71 -11.33 31.50
C ASP A 191 0.66 -11.81 32.00
N ASN A 192 1.35 -12.64 31.21
CA ASN A 192 2.71 -13.11 31.53
C ASN A 192 3.77 -12.01 31.41
N GLY A 193 3.47 -10.93 30.68
CA GLY A 193 4.38 -9.80 30.43
C GLY A 193 4.18 -8.60 31.33
N ILE A 194 3.13 -8.57 32.16
CA ILE A 194 2.75 -7.38 32.96
C ILE A 194 3.93 -6.87 33.80
N GLU A 195 4.59 -7.74 34.55
CA GLU A 195 5.71 -7.34 35.42
C GLU A 195 6.90 -6.81 34.61
N HIS A 196 7.24 -7.50 33.51
CA HIS A 196 8.31 -7.07 32.62
C HIS A 196 8.03 -5.69 32.03
N LEU A 197 6.81 -5.49 31.51
CA LEU A 197 6.38 -4.22 30.89
C LEU A 197 6.27 -3.11 31.94
N ARG A 198 5.78 -3.39 33.15
CA ARG A 198 5.74 -2.46 34.28
C ARG A 198 7.14 -1.94 34.63
N ALA A 199 8.10 -2.85 34.79
CA ALA A 199 9.48 -2.48 35.07
C ALA A 199 10.11 -1.58 33.98
N LYS A 200 9.66 -1.73 32.70
CA LYS A 200 10.11 -0.85 31.63
C LYS A 200 9.45 0.52 31.69
N VAL A 201 8.16 0.58 32.00
CA VAL A 201 7.45 1.85 32.21
C VAL A 201 8.06 2.64 33.35
N GLU A 202 8.38 2.00 34.47
CA GLU A 202 9.06 2.61 35.63
C GLU A 202 10.47 3.13 35.30
N GLN A 203 11.15 2.51 34.31
CA GLN A 203 12.42 3.00 33.77
C GLN A 203 12.25 4.22 32.84
N GLY A 204 11.02 4.64 32.56
CA GLY A 204 10.68 5.79 31.72
C GLY A 204 10.45 5.45 30.25
N PHE A 205 10.18 4.19 29.89
CA PHE A 205 9.86 3.79 28.52
C PHE A 205 8.36 3.83 28.26
N SER A 206 8.00 4.28 27.06
CA SER A 206 6.64 4.11 26.49
C SER A 206 6.53 2.75 25.79
N LEU A 207 5.32 2.19 25.78
CA LEU A 207 5.04 0.92 25.11
C LEU A 207 4.31 1.19 23.79
N MET A 208 4.85 0.67 22.69
CA MET A 208 4.25 0.81 21.37
C MET A 208 3.51 -0.46 20.97
N VAL A 209 2.25 -0.29 20.57
CA VAL A 209 1.38 -1.37 20.13
C VAL A 209 0.68 -0.97 18.83
N PHE A 210 0.68 -1.86 17.84
CA PHE A 210 -0.24 -1.77 16.70
C PHE A 210 -1.53 -2.50 17.08
N PRO A 211 -2.62 -1.79 17.43
CA PRO A 211 -3.82 -2.43 17.99
C PRO A 211 -4.59 -3.28 16.98
N GLU A 212 -4.25 -3.20 15.69
CA GLU A 212 -4.81 -4.03 14.63
C GLU A 212 -4.25 -5.47 14.63
N GLY A 213 -3.11 -5.71 15.30
CA GLY A 213 -2.43 -6.99 15.38
C GLY A 213 -1.75 -7.47 14.10
N THR A 214 -2.09 -6.91 12.94
CA THR A 214 -1.50 -7.24 11.63
C THR A 214 -1.60 -6.08 10.66
N ARG A 215 -0.67 -6.03 9.71
CA ARG A 215 -0.67 -4.99 8.64
C ARG A 215 -1.94 -5.07 7.79
N SER A 216 -2.53 -3.92 7.50
CA SER A 216 -3.58 -3.77 6.50
C SER A 216 -3.03 -4.05 5.08
N VAL A 217 -3.88 -4.50 4.17
CA VAL A 217 -3.54 -4.72 2.76
C VAL A 217 -4.17 -3.67 1.84
N ASP A 218 -5.18 -2.97 2.35
CA ASP A 218 -6.04 -2.04 1.62
C ASP A 218 -6.08 -0.64 2.27
N ASN A 219 -5.14 -0.33 3.17
CA ASN A 219 -5.07 0.91 3.94
C ASN A 219 -6.27 1.20 4.85
N SER A 220 -7.24 0.29 4.92
CA SER A 220 -8.32 0.41 5.89
C SER A 220 -7.81 0.11 7.30
N ILE A 221 -8.24 0.90 8.28
CA ILE A 221 -7.95 0.64 9.68
C ILE A 221 -8.89 -0.46 10.18
N LYS A 222 -8.30 -1.58 10.59
CA LYS A 222 -9.02 -2.74 11.10
C LYS A 222 -9.61 -2.49 12.49
N ARG A 223 -10.25 -3.52 13.02
CA ARG A 223 -10.72 -3.52 14.41
C ARG A 223 -9.52 -3.49 15.35
N PHE A 224 -9.60 -2.64 16.40
CA PHE A 224 -8.59 -2.61 17.45
C PHE A 224 -8.83 -3.72 18.47
N HIS A 225 -7.75 -4.42 18.81
CA HIS A 225 -7.72 -5.37 19.93
C HIS A 225 -7.58 -4.61 21.26
N LYS A 226 -8.12 -5.19 22.31
CA LYS A 226 -8.21 -4.55 23.63
C LYS A 226 -6.88 -4.46 24.38
N GLY A 227 -5.85 -5.23 23.99
CA GLY A 227 -4.61 -5.40 24.76
C GLY A 227 -3.85 -4.11 25.07
N ALA A 228 -3.74 -3.18 24.09
CA ALA A 228 -3.10 -1.88 24.32
C ALA A 228 -3.86 -1.04 25.36
N PHE A 229 -5.19 -1.08 25.33
CA PHE A 229 -6.06 -0.33 26.23
C PHE A 229 -6.11 -0.92 27.62
N PHE A 230 -6.04 -2.25 27.72
CA PHE A 230 -5.86 -2.97 28.98
C PHE A 230 -4.54 -2.57 29.66
N LEU A 231 -3.42 -2.55 28.93
CA LEU A 231 -2.14 -2.09 29.48
C LEU A 231 -2.18 -0.62 29.92
N ALA A 232 -2.88 0.25 29.16
CA ALA A 232 -3.05 1.66 29.52
C ALA A 232 -3.79 1.80 30.87
N GLU A 233 -4.84 1.01 31.09
CA GLU A 233 -5.63 0.99 32.32
C GLU A 233 -4.81 0.39 33.49
N GLN A 234 -4.16 -0.76 33.28
CA GLN A 234 -3.34 -1.43 34.31
C GLN A 234 -2.15 -0.60 34.82
N PHE A 235 -1.57 0.20 33.95
CA PHE A 235 -0.40 1.03 34.30
C PHE A 235 -0.77 2.49 34.53
N GLN A 236 -2.06 2.86 34.44
CA GLN A 236 -2.56 4.24 34.54
C GLN A 236 -1.78 5.19 33.61
N LEU A 237 -1.58 4.77 32.37
CA LEU A 237 -0.83 5.50 31.35
C LEU A 237 -1.74 6.25 30.39
N ASP A 238 -1.27 7.41 29.94
CA ASP A 238 -1.86 8.10 28.80
C ASP A 238 -1.75 7.23 27.55
N ILE A 239 -2.67 7.41 26.60
CA ILE A 239 -2.57 6.85 25.26
C ILE A 239 -2.16 7.96 24.30
N ILE A 240 -1.11 7.73 23.49
CA ILE A 240 -0.70 8.63 22.40
C ILE A 240 -1.11 7.98 21.08
N PRO A 241 -2.15 8.47 20.41
CA PRO A 241 -2.46 8.02 19.07
C PRO A 241 -1.49 8.64 18.05
N VAL A 242 -0.92 7.81 17.18
CA VAL A 242 -0.03 8.24 16.09
C VAL A 242 -0.62 7.74 14.77
N VAL A 243 -1.02 8.66 13.93
CA VAL A 243 -1.65 8.33 12.63
C VAL A 243 -0.59 8.31 11.54
N ILE A 244 -0.56 7.22 10.78
CA ILE A 244 0.42 6.97 9.72
C ILE A 244 -0.28 6.92 8.37
N HIS A 245 0.22 7.68 7.38
CA HIS A 245 -0.31 7.74 6.02
C HIS A 245 0.80 7.63 4.98
N GLY A 246 0.54 6.99 3.84
CA GLY A 246 1.44 6.90 2.69
C GLY A 246 2.51 5.80 2.76
N TYR A 247 2.68 5.13 3.89
CA TYR A 247 3.72 4.10 4.04
C TYR A 247 3.42 2.81 3.29
N SER A 248 2.15 2.47 3.12
CA SER A 248 1.71 1.32 2.33
C SER A 248 1.92 1.50 0.82
N GLU A 249 1.83 2.71 0.32
CA GLU A 249 2.11 3.05 -1.08
C GLU A 249 3.62 2.98 -1.34
N VAL A 250 4.42 3.39 -0.35
CA VAL A 250 5.88 3.32 -0.42
C VAL A 250 6.38 1.88 -0.34
N LEU A 251 5.91 1.10 0.62
CA LEU A 251 6.26 -0.32 0.75
C LEU A 251 5.02 -1.14 1.09
N PRO A 252 4.29 -1.63 0.08
CA PRO A 252 3.09 -2.44 0.27
C PRO A 252 3.38 -3.75 1.02
N LYS A 253 2.39 -4.23 1.76
CA LYS A 253 2.47 -5.57 2.39
C LYS A 253 2.71 -6.65 1.34
N GLY A 254 3.73 -7.47 1.57
CA GLY A 254 4.11 -8.56 0.66
C GLY A 254 4.96 -8.13 -0.53
N ASP A 255 5.42 -6.88 -0.55
CA ASP A 255 6.42 -6.40 -1.49
C ASP A 255 7.75 -6.09 -0.78
N PHE A 256 8.85 -6.10 -1.53
CA PHE A 256 10.16 -5.65 -1.08
C PHE A 256 10.70 -4.48 -1.93
N VAL A 257 9.98 -4.07 -2.97
CA VAL A 257 10.35 -2.90 -3.76
C VAL A 257 9.81 -1.64 -3.09
N ILE A 258 10.72 -0.74 -2.75
CA ILE A 258 10.40 0.55 -2.18
C ILE A 258 10.05 1.51 -3.31
N ASN A 259 8.84 2.02 -3.31
CA ASN A 259 8.37 3.03 -4.24
C ASN A 259 8.68 4.44 -3.72
N GLY A 260 8.84 5.39 -4.62
CA GLY A 260 8.82 6.80 -4.24
C GLY A 260 7.41 7.25 -3.86
N GLY A 261 7.32 8.21 -2.96
CA GLY A 261 6.02 8.71 -2.52
C GLY A 261 6.13 9.72 -1.38
N SER A 262 4.98 10.07 -0.80
CA SER A 262 4.90 10.94 0.38
C SER A 262 4.42 10.13 1.57
N THR A 263 5.10 10.30 2.71
CA THR A 263 4.70 9.68 3.97
C THR A 263 4.47 10.75 5.02
N THR A 264 3.40 10.62 5.77
CA THR A 264 3.06 11.53 6.86
C THR A 264 2.81 10.74 8.13
N LEU A 265 3.36 11.23 9.22
CA LEU A 265 3.13 10.73 10.56
C LEU A 265 2.61 11.90 11.39
N GLU A 266 1.45 11.72 12.02
CA GLU A 266 0.84 12.74 12.87
C GLU A 266 0.68 12.22 14.29
N ILE A 267 1.24 12.98 15.26
CA ILE A 267 1.15 12.69 16.67
C ILE A 267 -0.03 13.48 17.23
N LEU A 268 -1.04 12.76 17.73
CA LEU A 268 -2.24 13.38 18.27
C LEU A 268 -2.10 13.67 19.77
N LYS A 269 -3.05 14.45 20.29
CA LYS A 269 -3.13 14.78 21.72
C LYS A 269 -3.23 13.52 22.57
N ARG A 270 -2.54 13.50 23.69
CA ARG A 270 -2.63 12.44 24.71
C ARG A 270 -4.07 12.28 25.22
N ILE A 271 -4.49 11.03 25.33
CA ILE A 271 -5.76 10.66 25.96
C ILE A 271 -5.40 10.15 27.36
N THR A 272 -5.75 10.95 28.39
CA THR A 272 -5.42 10.64 29.78
C THR A 272 -6.37 9.55 30.35
N PRO A 273 -5.95 8.81 31.39
CA PRO A 273 -6.78 7.76 32.00
C PRO A 273 -8.14 8.26 32.51
N ASP A 274 -8.19 9.48 33.02
CA ASP A 274 -9.35 10.14 33.59
C ASP A 274 -10.28 10.77 32.55
N ASN A 275 -9.90 10.81 31.28
CA ASN A 275 -10.76 11.32 30.21
C ASN A 275 -11.93 10.36 29.93
N LYS A 276 -13.10 10.68 30.50
CA LYS A 276 -14.36 9.91 30.43
C LYS A 276 -15.01 9.93 29.03
N ASP A 277 -14.68 10.89 28.18
CA ASP A 277 -15.19 10.96 26.80
C ASP A 277 -14.79 9.71 26.02
N PHE A 278 -13.63 9.14 26.32
CA PHE A 278 -13.12 7.93 25.71
C PHE A 278 -13.51 6.62 26.44
N GLY A 279 -14.43 6.68 27.40
CA GLY A 279 -14.95 5.50 28.08
C GLY A 279 -14.41 5.29 29.50
N LYS A 280 -15.17 4.54 30.31
CA LYS A 280 -14.87 4.32 31.74
C LYS A 280 -13.90 3.16 31.98
N ASP A 281 -13.83 2.20 31.07
CA ASP A 281 -13.01 1.00 31.12
C ASP A 281 -12.28 0.77 29.82
N TYR A 282 -11.31 -0.14 29.79
CA TYR A 282 -10.50 -0.44 28.61
C TYR A 282 -11.34 -0.94 27.42
N ALA A 283 -12.48 -1.61 27.65
CA ALA A 283 -13.29 -2.15 26.58
C ALA A 283 -14.08 -1.05 25.86
N ALA A 284 -14.72 -0.14 26.63
CA ALA A 284 -15.39 1.05 26.10
C ALA A 284 -14.38 1.99 25.43
N ARG A 285 -13.22 2.18 26.08
CA ARG A 285 -12.11 3.00 25.57
C ARG A 285 -11.59 2.49 24.22
N THR A 286 -11.44 1.17 24.05
CA THR A 286 -11.07 0.56 22.77
C THR A 286 -12.01 0.99 21.64
N LYS A 287 -13.34 0.92 21.87
CA LYS A 287 -14.34 1.28 20.84
C LYS A 287 -14.27 2.77 20.51
N LYS A 288 -14.27 3.63 21.54
CA LYS A 288 -14.30 5.10 21.33
C LYS A 288 -13.01 5.64 20.72
N VAL A 289 -11.84 5.15 21.20
CA VAL A 289 -10.55 5.54 20.62
C VAL A 289 -10.42 5.01 19.20
N SER A 290 -10.89 3.80 18.90
CA SER A 290 -10.90 3.27 17.53
C SER A 290 -11.75 4.13 16.60
N ALA A 291 -12.94 4.57 17.05
CA ALA A 291 -13.80 5.45 16.24
C ALA A 291 -13.15 6.83 16.02
N PHE A 292 -12.61 7.44 17.08
CA PHE A 292 -11.85 8.68 17.00
C PHE A 292 -10.68 8.60 16.04
N PHE A 293 -9.88 7.53 16.17
CA PHE A 293 -8.71 7.30 15.34
C PHE A 293 -9.08 7.14 13.86
N LYS A 294 -10.12 6.36 13.55
CA LYS A 294 -10.63 6.18 12.18
C LYS A 294 -11.15 7.50 11.61
N GLY A 295 -11.91 8.26 12.36
CA GLY A 295 -12.41 9.57 11.93
C GLY A 295 -11.26 10.56 11.65
N HIS A 296 -10.21 10.55 12.47
CA HIS A 296 -9.04 11.39 12.27
C HIS A 296 -8.24 10.94 11.02
N TYR A 297 -8.06 9.65 10.83
CA TYR A 297 -7.40 9.10 9.64
C TYR A 297 -8.13 9.48 8.35
N GLN A 298 -9.47 9.42 8.35
CA GLN A 298 -10.27 9.86 7.19
C GLN A 298 -10.07 11.36 6.89
N LYS A 299 -10.07 12.21 7.93
CA LYS A 299 -9.77 13.65 7.77
C LYS A 299 -8.36 13.87 7.21
N MET A 300 -7.38 13.14 7.73
CA MET A 300 -5.99 13.19 7.26
C MET A 300 -5.88 12.78 5.78
N ARG A 301 -6.54 11.68 5.38
CA ARG A 301 -6.62 11.26 3.98
C ARG A 301 -7.20 12.36 3.10
N HIS A 302 -8.36 12.90 3.49
CA HIS A 302 -9.01 13.99 2.74
C HIS A 302 -8.10 15.20 2.54
N ASN A 303 -7.30 15.56 3.53
CA ASN A 303 -6.37 16.70 3.47
C ASN A 303 -5.08 16.40 2.67
N LEU A 304 -4.63 15.15 2.61
CA LEU A 304 -3.37 14.77 1.97
C LEU A 304 -3.56 14.18 0.57
N GLU A 305 -4.69 13.54 0.33
CA GLU A 305 -5.01 12.88 -0.94
C GLU A 305 -5.72 13.88 -1.87
N ASP A 306 -4.98 14.88 -2.36
CA ASP A 306 -5.47 15.83 -3.35
C ASP A 306 -5.70 15.14 -4.71
N GLN A 307 -6.21 15.90 -5.68
CA GLN A 307 -6.49 15.38 -7.02
C GLN A 307 -5.27 14.70 -7.68
N ASN A 308 -4.04 15.10 -7.35
CA ASN A 308 -2.81 14.58 -7.96
C ASN A 308 -2.22 13.38 -7.21
N TYR A 309 -2.72 13.07 -6.00
CA TYR A 309 -2.12 12.08 -5.11
C TYR A 309 -1.96 10.70 -5.79
N PHE A 310 -3.02 10.21 -6.40
CA PHE A 310 -3.02 8.89 -7.05
C PHE A 310 -2.59 8.92 -8.51
N LYS A 311 -2.44 10.10 -9.14
CA LYS A 311 -2.12 10.25 -10.57
C LYS A 311 -0.94 9.38 -11.00
N LYS A 312 0.18 9.47 -10.27
CA LYS A 312 1.38 8.68 -10.59
C LYS A 312 1.14 7.17 -10.46
N MET A 313 0.34 6.74 -9.50
CA MET A 313 0.04 5.32 -9.33
C MET A 313 -0.82 4.78 -10.47
N VAL A 314 -1.80 5.56 -10.92
CA VAL A 314 -2.61 5.22 -12.10
C VAL A 314 -1.71 5.15 -13.33
N LEU A 315 -0.91 6.18 -13.62
CA LEU A 315 -0.01 6.19 -14.77
C LEU A 315 0.94 4.99 -14.77
N ASN A 316 1.60 4.71 -13.66
CA ASN A 316 2.51 3.57 -13.53
C ASN A 316 1.82 2.22 -13.80
N SER A 317 0.50 2.12 -13.64
CA SER A 317 -0.24 0.89 -13.93
C SER A 317 -0.39 0.63 -15.43
N PHE A 318 -0.06 1.62 -16.26
CA PHE A 318 -0.07 1.57 -17.72
C PHE A 318 1.33 1.62 -18.35
N ASP A 319 2.42 1.75 -17.57
CA ASP A 319 3.80 1.90 -18.07
C ASP A 319 4.25 0.79 -19.05
N TYR A 320 3.59 -0.37 -19.05
CA TYR A 320 3.92 -1.53 -19.89
C TYR A 320 2.89 -1.77 -21.01
N LYS A 321 2.09 -0.75 -21.31
CA LYS A 321 1.14 -0.74 -22.42
C LYS A 321 1.76 -0.05 -23.64
N GLU A 322 1.06 -0.09 -24.76
CA GLU A 322 1.46 0.63 -25.97
C GLU A 322 1.56 2.12 -25.72
N THR A 323 2.46 2.79 -26.43
CA THR A 323 2.73 4.23 -26.26
C THR A 323 1.48 5.08 -26.44
N GLU A 324 0.59 4.67 -27.35
CA GLU A 324 -0.68 5.34 -27.61
C GLU A 324 -1.62 5.27 -26.41
N VAL A 325 -1.72 4.11 -25.77
CA VAL A 325 -2.51 3.92 -24.55
C VAL A 325 -1.97 4.77 -23.41
N ILE A 326 -0.64 4.75 -23.19
CA ILE A 326 0.00 5.55 -22.13
C ILE A 326 -0.28 7.04 -22.35
N ARG A 327 -0.19 7.51 -23.61
CA ARG A 327 -0.47 8.90 -23.97
C ARG A 327 -1.94 9.25 -23.77
N ALA A 328 -2.86 8.38 -24.20
CA ALA A 328 -4.30 8.60 -24.05
C ALA A 328 -4.70 8.69 -22.56
N VAL A 329 -4.24 7.74 -21.74
CA VAL A 329 -4.46 7.76 -20.28
C VAL A 329 -3.86 8.99 -19.63
N GLY A 330 -2.65 9.38 -20.05
CA GLY A 330 -1.99 10.58 -19.55
C GLY A 330 -2.76 11.87 -19.88
N ASN A 331 -3.25 11.99 -21.10
CA ASN A 331 -4.06 13.14 -21.55
C ASN A 331 -5.40 13.20 -20.81
N ASP A 332 -6.10 12.08 -20.67
CA ASP A 332 -7.36 12.01 -19.94
C ASP A 332 -7.18 12.45 -18.48
N LEU A 333 -6.20 11.89 -17.79
CA LEU A 333 -5.90 12.29 -16.41
C LEU A 333 -5.50 13.76 -16.30
N ASN A 334 -4.77 14.31 -17.27
CA ASN A 334 -4.41 15.74 -17.24
C ASN A 334 -5.63 16.64 -17.34
N GLN A 335 -6.63 16.25 -18.12
CA GLN A 335 -7.83 17.04 -18.37
C GLN A 335 -8.91 16.85 -17.30
N ASN A 336 -9.06 15.62 -16.79
CA ASN A 336 -10.24 15.22 -16.03
C ASN A 336 -9.96 14.93 -14.54
N LEU A 337 -8.72 14.99 -14.08
CA LEU A 337 -8.35 14.56 -12.72
C LEU A 337 -9.07 15.33 -11.61
N GLY A 338 -9.27 16.64 -11.78
CA GLY A 338 -10.06 17.46 -10.84
C GLY A 338 -11.51 16.99 -10.75
N ARG A 339 -12.13 16.68 -11.89
CA ARG A 339 -13.47 16.12 -11.99
C ARG A 339 -13.57 14.75 -11.31
N TYR A 340 -12.63 13.85 -11.59
CA TYR A 340 -12.58 12.54 -10.97
C TYR A 340 -12.35 12.60 -9.45
N HIS A 341 -11.62 13.61 -8.99
CA HIS A 341 -11.46 13.85 -7.55
C HIS A 341 -12.78 14.32 -6.91
N LYS A 342 -13.52 15.21 -7.56
CA LYS A 342 -14.87 15.62 -7.11
C LYS A 342 -15.85 14.45 -7.13
N LEU A 343 -15.84 13.63 -8.18
CA LEU A 343 -16.66 12.43 -8.28
C LEU A 343 -16.53 11.53 -7.05
N ASN A 344 -15.31 11.42 -6.51
CA ASN A 344 -15.04 10.62 -5.31
C ASN A 344 -15.88 11.05 -4.10
N SER A 345 -16.22 12.32 -3.96
CA SER A 345 -17.02 12.84 -2.85
C SER A 345 -18.51 12.48 -2.91
N TYR A 346 -19.00 12.12 -4.09
CA TYR A 346 -20.41 11.74 -4.30
C TYR A 346 -20.66 10.23 -4.15
N ILE A 347 -19.60 9.42 -4.02
CA ILE A 347 -19.67 7.96 -3.99
C ILE A 347 -19.17 7.44 -2.65
N ASP A 348 -20.00 6.65 -1.97
CA ASP A 348 -19.62 6.04 -0.69
C ASP A 348 -18.33 5.20 -0.81
N SER A 349 -17.60 5.14 0.29
CA SER A 349 -16.32 4.42 0.39
C SER A 349 -16.44 2.89 0.20
N LYS A 350 -17.65 2.34 0.29
CA LYS A 350 -17.93 0.91 0.13
C LYS A 350 -18.91 0.62 -1.00
N ALA A 351 -19.24 1.63 -1.80
CA ALA A 351 -20.24 1.54 -2.85
C ALA A 351 -19.97 0.40 -3.83
N LYS A 352 -21.05 -0.22 -4.26
CA LYS A 352 -21.11 -1.09 -5.42
C LYS A 352 -21.38 -0.21 -6.66
N ILE A 353 -20.42 -0.12 -7.54
CA ILE A 353 -20.44 0.76 -8.70
C ILE A 353 -20.59 -0.08 -9.95
N PHE A 354 -21.51 0.31 -10.83
CA PHE A 354 -21.48 -0.14 -12.21
C PHE A 354 -21.01 1.01 -13.11
N HIS A 355 -20.05 0.74 -13.99
CA HIS A 355 -19.48 1.76 -14.88
C HIS A 355 -19.65 1.36 -16.36
N TYR A 356 -20.42 2.17 -17.09
CA TYR A 356 -20.43 2.18 -18.56
C TYR A 356 -19.29 3.11 -19.02
N GLY A 357 -18.15 2.50 -19.35
CA GLY A 357 -16.93 3.23 -19.68
C GLY A 357 -16.57 3.22 -21.16
N ASN A 358 -15.86 4.25 -21.58
CA ASN A 358 -15.21 4.36 -22.88
C ASN A 358 -13.72 4.73 -22.76
N ASP A 359 -13.14 4.39 -21.63
CA ASP A 359 -11.74 4.64 -21.32
C ASP A 359 -10.94 3.31 -21.26
N TYR A 360 -9.65 3.38 -20.93
CA TYR A 360 -8.79 2.21 -20.77
C TYR A 360 -8.84 1.62 -19.35
N GLY A 361 -9.86 1.98 -18.55
CA GLY A 361 -10.04 1.56 -17.15
C GLY A 361 -9.29 2.43 -16.14
N GLN A 362 -8.75 3.59 -16.55
CA GLN A 362 -8.02 4.48 -15.63
C GLN A 362 -8.92 5.09 -14.57
N LEU A 363 -10.20 5.37 -14.89
CA LEU A 363 -11.16 5.86 -13.90
C LEU A 363 -11.47 4.80 -12.85
N ASP A 364 -11.71 3.56 -13.26
CA ASP A 364 -11.98 2.44 -12.34
C ASP A 364 -10.78 2.20 -11.41
N VAL A 365 -9.57 2.22 -11.97
CA VAL A 365 -8.34 2.11 -11.20
C VAL A 365 -8.23 3.25 -10.19
N LEU A 366 -8.47 4.50 -10.61
CA LEU A 366 -8.41 5.67 -9.73
C LEU A 366 -9.43 5.56 -8.58
N LEU A 367 -10.70 5.27 -8.88
CA LEU A 367 -11.76 5.10 -7.88
C LEU A 367 -11.46 3.99 -6.87
N SER A 368 -10.83 2.90 -7.33
CA SER A 368 -10.41 1.80 -6.46
C SER A 368 -9.18 2.13 -5.60
N LEU A 369 -8.31 3.02 -6.05
CA LEU A 369 -7.17 3.51 -5.26
C LEU A 369 -7.64 4.50 -4.19
N GLN A 370 -8.57 5.38 -4.52
CA GLN A 370 -9.17 6.34 -3.61
C GLN A 370 -9.91 5.63 -2.47
N GLU A 371 -10.75 4.65 -2.79
CA GLU A 371 -11.50 3.87 -1.80
C GLU A 371 -11.41 2.36 -2.10
N PRO A 372 -10.47 1.66 -1.42
CA PRO A 372 -10.17 0.25 -1.71
C PRO A 372 -11.30 -0.75 -1.46
N GLN A 373 -12.33 -0.36 -0.70
CA GLN A 373 -13.47 -1.23 -0.38
C GLN A 373 -14.60 -1.15 -1.42
N ARG A 374 -14.51 -0.26 -2.40
CA ARG A 374 -15.46 -0.19 -3.51
C ARG A 374 -15.41 -1.46 -4.35
N LYS A 375 -16.58 -1.85 -4.84
CA LYS A 375 -16.73 -2.96 -5.79
C LYS A 375 -17.15 -2.37 -7.12
N ILE A 376 -16.32 -2.49 -8.12
CA ILE A 376 -16.53 -1.89 -9.43
C ILE A 376 -16.76 -3.01 -10.45
N VAL A 377 -17.89 -2.97 -11.11
CA VAL A 377 -18.18 -3.78 -12.30
C VAL A 377 -18.24 -2.81 -13.48
N SER A 378 -17.47 -3.08 -14.52
CA SER A 378 -17.36 -2.15 -15.64
C SER A 378 -17.62 -2.87 -16.97
N PHE A 379 -18.32 -2.19 -17.85
CA PHE A 379 -18.47 -2.60 -19.24
C PHE A 379 -17.91 -1.51 -20.15
N VAL A 380 -16.90 -1.87 -20.93
CA VAL A 380 -16.27 -1.00 -21.92
C VAL A 380 -16.64 -1.51 -23.31
N GLN A 381 -17.36 -0.69 -24.08
CA GLN A 381 -17.91 -1.10 -25.37
C GLN A 381 -16.81 -1.41 -26.38
N ASN A 382 -15.78 -0.58 -26.46
CA ASN A 382 -14.64 -0.82 -27.34
C ASN A 382 -13.80 -2.01 -26.86
N GLU A 383 -13.67 -3.03 -27.72
CA GLU A 383 -13.00 -4.30 -27.39
C GLU A 383 -11.50 -4.14 -27.09
N GLU A 384 -10.80 -3.27 -27.82
CA GLU A 384 -9.39 -2.99 -27.59
C GLU A 384 -9.17 -2.36 -26.21
N LYS A 385 -9.93 -1.30 -25.88
CA LYS A 385 -9.88 -0.63 -24.58
C LYS A 385 -10.22 -1.60 -23.45
N ARG A 386 -11.27 -2.45 -23.64
CA ARG A 386 -11.67 -3.47 -22.70
C ARG A 386 -10.56 -4.50 -22.44
N THR A 387 -9.87 -4.93 -23.49
CA THR A 387 -8.72 -5.86 -23.39
C THR A 387 -7.58 -5.23 -22.59
N VAL A 388 -7.26 -3.97 -22.83
CA VAL A 388 -6.24 -3.22 -22.07
C VAL A 388 -6.64 -3.10 -20.60
N SER A 389 -7.89 -2.74 -20.30
CA SER A 389 -8.43 -2.60 -18.94
C SER A 389 -8.28 -3.90 -18.16
N LYS A 390 -8.70 -5.05 -18.73
CA LYS A 390 -8.63 -6.38 -18.11
C LYS A 390 -7.23 -6.84 -17.78
N THR A 391 -6.23 -6.36 -18.50
CA THR A 391 -4.83 -6.75 -18.31
C THR A 391 -4.07 -5.85 -17.34
N ASN A 392 -4.73 -4.90 -16.67
CA ASN A 392 -4.08 -4.07 -15.66
C ASN A 392 -3.78 -4.91 -14.40
N TYR A 393 -2.54 -4.87 -13.92
CA TYR A 393 -2.10 -5.70 -12.77
C TYR A 393 -2.79 -5.29 -11.46
N ILE A 394 -3.25 -4.06 -11.33
CA ILE A 394 -3.92 -3.56 -10.10
C ILE A 394 -5.18 -4.35 -9.79
N LEU A 395 -5.88 -4.86 -10.81
CA LEU A 395 -7.11 -5.64 -10.64
C LEU A 395 -6.92 -6.87 -9.74
N LYS A 396 -5.70 -7.44 -9.69
CA LYS A 396 -5.39 -8.59 -8.82
C LYS A 396 -5.52 -8.30 -7.32
N LYS A 397 -5.49 -7.01 -6.94
CA LYS A 397 -5.59 -6.55 -5.55
C LYS A 397 -6.81 -5.66 -5.29
N ARG A 398 -7.63 -5.41 -6.30
CA ARG A 398 -8.80 -4.52 -6.23
C ARG A 398 -10.05 -5.25 -6.69
N ASN A 399 -11.18 -4.83 -6.19
CA ASN A 399 -12.47 -5.40 -6.52
C ASN A 399 -13.02 -4.75 -7.81
N ILE A 400 -12.28 -4.90 -8.92
CA ILE A 400 -12.70 -4.43 -10.24
C ILE A 400 -12.90 -5.63 -11.15
N HIS A 401 -14.04 -5.67 -11.82
CA HIS A 401 -14.41 -6.72 -12.76
C HIS A 401 -14.92 -6.12 -14.07
N TYR A 402 -14.34 -6.53 -15.21
CA TYR A 402 -14.78 -6.10 -16.53
C TYR A 402 -15.60 -7.21 -17.19
N LEU A 403 -16.81 -6.88 -17.61
CA LEU A 403 -17.70 -7.79 -18.34
C LEU A 403 -17.22 -8.00 -19.77
N GLU A 404 -17.48 -9.20 -20.32
CA GLU A 404 -17.22 -9.51 -21.73
C GLU A 404 -18.33 -8.99 -22.62
N ASN A 405 -19.57 -9.32 -22.27
CA ASN A 405 -20.76 -9.00 -23.05
C ASN A 405 -21.71 -8.13 -22.24
N LYS A 406 -22.53 -7.37 -22.95
CA LYS A 406 -23.56 -6.53 -22.34
C LYS A 406 -24.63 -7.37 -21.64
N GLU A 407 -24.92 -8.56 -22.15
CA GLU A 407 -25.88 -9.52 -21.59
C GLU A 407 -25.45 -10.03 -20.21
N ASP A 408 -24.17 -9.97 -19.87
CA ASP A 408 -23.64 -10.38 -18.56
C ASP A 408 -23.95 -9.36 -17.45
N ILE A 409 -24.56 -8.23 -17.78
CA ILE A 409 -25.00 -7.23 -16.81
C ILE A 409 -26.10 -7.85 -15.96
N SER A 410 -25.71 -8.32 -14.78
CA SER A 410 -26.67 -8.88 -13.83
C SER A 410 -27.62 -7.80 -13.32
N GLN A 411 -28.91 -8.13 -13.12
CA GLN A 411 -29.90 -7.25 -12.48
C GLN A 411 -29.62 -7.03 -10.98
N ASN A 412 -28.34 -6.97 -10.60
CA ASN A 412 -27.93 -6.65 -9.25
C ASN A 412 -28.14 -5.16 -8.98
N ASN A 413 -28.67 -4.82 -7.83
CA ASN A 413 -28.71 -3.43 -7.39
C ASN A 413 -27.30 -2.92 -7.14
N TYR A 414 -26.95 -1.84 -7.81
CA TYR A 414 -25.76 -1.06 -7.58
C TYR A 414 -26.12 0.20 -6.81
N ASP A 415 -25.21 0.68 -5.96
CA ASP A 415 -25.42 1.92 -5.22
C ASP A 415 -25.32 3.13 -6.16
N VAL A 416 -24.47 3.01 -7.20
CA VAL A 416 -24.25 4.06 -8.21
C VAL A 416 -23.98 3.42 -9.57
N VAL A 417 -24.56 3.98 -10.63
CA VAL A 417 -24.16 3.75 -12.02
C VAL A 417 -23.46 4.96 -12.57
N LEU A 418 -22.23 4.78 -13.03
CA LEU A 418 -21.43 5.79 -13.71
C LEU A 418 -21.57 5.60 -15.23
N ILE A 419 -21.76 6.70 -15.95
CA ILE A 419 -21.82 6.70 -17.40
C ILE A 419 -20.82 7.72 -17.92
N SER A 420 -19.73 7.24 -18.54
CA SER A 420 -18.71 8.05 -19.19
C SER A 420 -18.64 7.80 -20.71
N ASP A 421 -19.58 7.02 -21.24
CA ASP A 421 -19.75 6.79 -22.68
C ASP A 421 -21.05 7.44 -23.17
N GLU A 422 -20.96 8.38 -24.08
CA GLU A 422 -22.11 9.04 -24.69
C GLU A 422 -22.95 8.11 -25.60
N ASN A 423 -22.35 7.02 -26.05
CA ASN A 423 -22.95 6.05 -26.97
C ASN A 423 -23.57 4.83 -26.24
N ILE A 424 -23.94 5.00 -24.98
CA ILE A 424 -24.67 3.96 -24.25
C ILE A 424 -26.01 3.68 -24.99
N GLY A 425 -26.13 2.49 -25.58
CA GLY A 425 -27.27 2.17 -26.46
C GLY A 425 -28.63 2.08 -25.76
N ASN A 426 -28.70 1.90 -24.44
CA ASN A 426 -29.94 1.79 -23.69
C ASN A 426 -29.80 2.32 -22.26
N VAL A 427 -30.23 3.57 -22.07
CA VAL A 427 -30.24 4.25 -20.76
C VAL A 427 -31.26 3.63 -19.79
N GLU A 428 -32.33 2.98 -20.32
CA GLU A 428 -33.34 2.31 -19.50
C GLU A 428 -32.75 1.13 -18.70
N GLU A 429 -31.78 0.44 -19.27
CA GLU A 429 -31.07 -0.63 -18.54
C GLU A 429 -30.31 -0.06 -17.35
N ALA A 430 -29.56 1.05 -17.53
CA ALA A 430 -28.87 1.73 -16.46
C ALA A 430 -29.82 2.18 -15.34
N ALA A 431 -30.99 2.70 -15.71
CA ALA A 431 -32.03 3.15 -14.78
C ALA A 431 -32.67 2.01 -13.94
N LYS A 432 -32.60 0.76 -14.42
CA LYS A 432 -33.05 -0.42 -13.66
C LYS A 432 -32.04 -0.91 -12.64
N LEU A 433 -30.77 -0.56 -12.80
CA LEU A 433 -29.67 -1.07 -11.97
C LEU A 433 -29.47 -0.30 -10.66
N THR A 434 -29.96 0.94 -10.58
CA THR A 434 -29.67 1.84 -9.46
C THR A 434 -30.74 2.92 -9.27
N ASP A 435 -30.70 3.54 -8.11
CA ASP A 435 -31.44 4.78 -7.81
C ASP A 435 -30.55 6.04 -7.91
N CYS A 436 -29.23 5.89 -8.23
CA CYS A 436 -28.30 7.00 -8.41
C CYS A 436 -27.44 6.81 -9.68
N ILE A 437 -27.62 7.70 -10.66
CA ILE A 437 -26.84 7.74 -11.89
C ILE A 437 -25.96 8.98 -11.87
N ILE A 438 -24.68 8.83 -12.20
CA ILE A 438 -23.76 9.95 -12.38
C ILE A 438 -23.25 9.94 -13.84
N LEU A 439 -23.53 11.02 -14.54
CA LEU A 439 -23.03 11.28 -15.89
C LEU A 439 -21.69 11.99 -15.82
N ILE A 440 -20.73 11.51 -16.59
CA ILE A 440 -19.39 12.08 -16.71
C ILE A 440 -19.17 12.44 -18.17
N ASN A 441 -19.12 13.72 -18.53
CA ASN A 441 -19.03 14.22 -19.91
C ASN A 441 -20.19 13.78 -20.85
N SER A 442 -21.29 13.28 -20.30
CA SER A 442 -22.40 12.66 -21.07
C SER A 442 -23.72 13.42 -20.86
N ALA A 443 -23.66 14.76 -20.90
CA ALA A 443 -24.79 15.64 -20.61
C ALA A 443 -26.00 15.43 -21.59
N ASN A 444 -25.74 14.95 -22.79
CA ASN A 444 -26.77 14.59 -23.79
C ASN A 444 -27.75 13.52 -23.31
N LEU A 445 -27.37 12.69 -22.32
CA LEU A 445 -28.22 11.63 -21.76
C LEU A 445 -29.13 12.14 -20.64
N LYS A 446 -28.92 13.36 -20.13
CA LYS A 446 -29.63 13.93 -18.97
C LYS A 446 -31.15 13.85 -19.13
N ASP A 447 -31.67 14.38 -20.24
CA ASP A 447 -33.13 14.47 -20.47
C ASP A 447 -33.78 13.09 -20.60
N SER A 448 -33.08 12.14 -21.19
CA SER A 448 -33.55 10.75 -21.31
C SER A 448 -33.68 10.08 -19.94
N ILE A 449 -32.72 10.32 -19.02
CA ILE A 449 -32.75 9.76 -17.67
C ILE A 449 -33.83 10.44 -16.81
N ILE A 450 -34.04 11.76 -16.97
CA ILE A 450 -35.12 12.47 -16.29
C ILE A 450 -36.50 11.91 -16.66
N LYS A 451 -36.73 11.55 -17.94
CA LYS A 451 -37.96 10.91 -18.39
C LYS A 451 -38.22 9.53 -17.73
N LEU A 452 -37.18 8.89 -17.20
CA LEU A 452 -37.25 7.62 -16.47
C LEU A 452 -37.47 7.79 -14.95
N GLY A 453 -37.81 9.00 -14.50
CA GLY A 453 -38.17 9.27 -13.11
C GLY A 453 -37.00 9.70 -12.22
N PHE A 454 -35.89 10.10 -12.78
CA PHE A 454 -34.77 10.68 -12.03
C PHE A 454 -34.86 12.21 -11.97
N LYS A 455 -34.38 12.79 -10.90
CA LYS A 455 -34.21 14.25 -10.71
C LYS A 455 -32.75 14.61 -10.59
N VAL A 456 -32.37 15.80 -11.03
CA VAL A 456 -31.02 16.33 -10.86
C VAL A 456 -30.83 16.69 -9.39
N ASP A 457 -29.88 16.00 -8.75
CA ASP A 457 -29.46 16.22 -7.35
C ASP A 457 -28.24 17.16 -7.26
N GLY A 458 -27.44 17.19 -8.31
CA GLY A 458 -26.28 18.07 -8.44
C GLY A 458 -25.76 18.15 -9.86
N GLU A 459 -25.20 19.30 -10.21
CA GLU A 459 -24.54 19.53 -11.51
C GLU A 459 -23.32 20.43 -11.31
N GLU A 460 -22.13 19.92 -11.58
CA GLU A 460 -20.87 20.66 -11.42
C GLU A 460 -19.77 20.06 -12.32
N ASP A 461 -19.01 20.90 -13.03
CA ASP A 461 -17.84 20.50 -13.84
C ASP A 461 -18.12 19.33 -14.81
N GLN A 462 -19.26 19.34 -15.49
CA GLN A 462 -19.70 18.26 -16.38
C GLN A 462 -19.96 16.90 -15.66
N LEU A 463 -20.11 16.92 -14.34
CA LEU A 463 -20.71 15.86 -13.57
C LEU A 463 -22.18 16.19 -13.35
N ILE A 464 -23.07 15.26 -13.67
CA ILE A 464 -24.50 15.41 -13.41
C ILE A 464 -24.94 14.23 -12.54
N ILE A 465 -25.38 14.52 -11.34
CA ILE A 465 -25.86 13.53 -10.39
C ILE A 465 -27.40 13.49 -10.49
N LEU A 466 -27.92 12.31 -10.77
CA LEU A 466 -29.34 12.07 -10.95
C LEU A 466 -29.79 10.99 -9.94
N ARG A 467 -30.83 11.30 -9.17
CA ARG A 467 -31.42 10.36 -8.20
C ARG A 467 -32.90 10.12 -8.48
N LYS A 468 -33.37 8.90 -8.27
CA LYS A 468 -34.80 8.61 -8.28
C LYS A 468 -35.51 9.33 -7.17
N ASP A 469 -36.70 9.83 -7.47
CA ASP A 469 -37.62 10.38 -6.47
C ASP A 469 -38.15 9.23 -5.62
N ILE A 470 -37.56 9.02 -4.46
CA ILE A 470 -38.09 8.04 -3.50
C ILE A 470 -39.32 8.70 -2.87
N ARG A 471 -40.52 8.39 -3.41
CA ARG A 471 -41.80 8.80 -2.79
C ARG A 471 -42.12 7.92 -1.59
#